data_371cd22070060dc7a7d4dc8b9446734b
#
_entry.id   371cd22070060dc7a7d4dc8b9446734b
#
_cell.length_a   1.000
_cell.length_b   1.000
_cell.length_c   1.000
_cell.angle_alpha   90.00
_cell.angle_beta   90.00
_cell.angle_gamma   90.00
#
_symmetry.space_group_name_H-M   'P 1'
#
loop_
_entity.id
_entity.type
_entity.pdbx_description
1 polymer ?
#
loop_
_entity_poly.entity_id
_entity_poly.type
_entity_poly.pdbx_seq_one_letter_code
_entity_poly.pdbx_strand_id
1 'polypeptide(L)'
;MHAAARAVVLLHGNSESAGDWLRPDSHGGPSAPARLSAAGYSACEVFAVTWLAPRGRSQKLLHFHDEANADLVGGFLGDVLAYTGASQLDLVGHSMGVTVALHALERGALWGRVRKFIAIAGGLRGLQSCIPWGPANPLAPVCGSQNLLDADVFGFYPFYNPRMEAGGFRDRPAQHPGIQFSSIRAGASDEILCPGCDSALFDPAPNVRAQLDVGVGTPAEGDHDDTSGVGHIRARRDTGVIQANLLSSDCEGAACCKGYAGRCGR
;
A
#
# COMPACT_ATOMS: atom_id res chain seq x y z
N MET A 1 19.41 23.75 15.11
CA MET A 1 19.29 22.30 14.82
C MET A 1 18.37 22.19 13.63
N HIS A 2 18.85 21.74 12.46
CA HIS A 2 17.94 21.39 11.39
C HIS A 2 17.10 20.20 11.87
N ALA A 3 15.78 20.29 11.75
CA ALA A 3 14.92 19.12 11.93
C ALA A 3 15.44 18.02 11.02
N ALA A 4 15.51 16.79 11.50
CA ALA A 4 15.91 15.66 10.68
C ALA A 4 15.00 15.63 9.43
N ALA A 5 15.62 15.54 8.25
CA ALA A 5 14.85 15.48 7.00
C ALA A 5 13.88 14.29 7.05
N ARG A 6 12.60 14.55 6.74
CA ARG A 6 11.56 13.52 6.66
C ARG A 6 11.32 13.23 5.19
N ALA A 7 11.53 12.01 4.77
CA ALA A 7 11.23 11.59 3.40
C ALA A 7 10.02 10.67 3.41
N VAL A 8 9.03 10.96 2.58
CA VAL A 8 7.85 10.10 2.35
C VAL A 8 7.86 9.66 0.91
N VAL A 9 7.77 8.37 0.66
CA VAL A 9 7.65 7.79 -0.68
C VAL A 9 6.29 7.16 -0.86
N LEU A 10 5.59 7.57 -1.93
CA LEU A 10 4.26 7.12 -2.29
C LEU A 10 4.36 6.16 -3.49
N LEU A 11 3.88 4.94 -3.34
CA LEU A 11 3.91 3.89 -4.36
C LEU A 11 2.50 3.55 -4.82
N HIS A 12 2.25 3.75 -6.09
CA HIS A 12 0.93 3.54 -6.72
C HIS A 12 0.61 2.05 -6.93
N GLY A 13 -0.66 1.75 -7.17
CA GLY A 13 -1.16 0.40 -7.45
C GLY A 13 -1.00 -0.03 -8.91
N ASN A 14 -1.57 -1.19 -9.21
CA ASN A 14 -1.60 -1.72 -10.57
C ASN A 14 -2.33 -0.75 -11.52
N SER A 15 -1.78 -0.55 -12.72
CA SER A 15 -2.32 0.34 -13.76
C SER A 15 -2.34 1.83 -13.43
N GLU A 16 -1.85 2.23 -12.29
CA GLU A 16 -1.71 3.61 -11.86
C GLU A 16 -0.33 4.20 -12.20
N SER A 17 -0.08 5.40 -11.77
CA SER A 17 1.17 6.14 -11.90
C SER A 17 1.43 7.01 -10.67
N ALA A 18 2.60 7.59 -10.55
CA ALA A 18 2.90 8.58 -9.51
C ALA A 18 1.92 9.78 -9.55
N GLY A 19 1.46 10.17 -10.75
CA GLY A 19 0.48 11.26 -10.93
C GLY A 19 -0.88 10.99 -10.31
N ASP A 20 -1.24 9.73 -10.07
CA ASP A 20 -2.53 9.40 -9.44
C ASP A 20 -2.61 9.81 -7.97
N TRP A 21 -1.47 10.02 -7.31
CA TRP A 21 -1.41 10.59 -5.97
C TRP A 21 -1.79 12.07 -5.92
N LEU A 22 -1.72 12.78 -7.05
CA LEU A 22 -2.07 14.20 -7.15
C LEU A 22 -3.57 14.43 -7.35
N ARG A 23 -4.34 13.38 -7.59
CA ARG A 23 -5.79 13.50 -7.76
C ARG A 23 -6.44 14.00 -6.47
N PRO A 24 -7.38 14.95 -6.55
CA PRO A 24 -8.22 15.33 -5.43
C PRO A 24 -8.97 14.12 -4.86
N ASP A 25 -9.43 14.19 -3.62
CA ASP A 25 -10.35 13.16 -3.13
C ASP A 25 -11.66 13.14 -3.96
N SER A 26 -12.46 12.10 -3.83
CA SER A 26 -13.68 11.94 -4.65
C SER A 26 -14.75 12.99 -4.37
N HIS A 27 -14.60 13.76 -3.32
CA HIS A 27 -15.48 14.87 -2.94
C HIS A 27 -14.91 16.24 -3.30
N GLY A 28 -13.83 16.30 -4.09
CA GLY A 28 -13.17 17.53 -4.50
C GLY A 28 -12.24 18.15 -3.46
N GLY A 29 -11.96 17.43 -2.37
CA GLY A 29 -11.00 17.86 -1.35
C GLY A 29 -9.54 17.65 -1.76
N PRO A 30 -8.57 18.09 -0.94
CA PRO A 30 -7.16 18.05 -1.26
C PRO A 30 -6.64 16.62 -1.46
N SER A 31 -5.71 16.45 -2.41
CA SER A 31 -4.96 15.20 -2.62
C SER A 31 -4.12 14.80 -1.40
N ALA A 32 -3.67 13.54 -1.34
CA ALA A 32 -2.81 13.07 -0.25
C ALA A 32 -1.52 13.90 -0.09
N PRO A 33 -0.76 14.25 -1.15
CA PRO A 33 0.38 15.17 -1.02
C PRO A 33 0.01 16.55 -0.50
N ALA A 34 -1.15 17.10 -0.90
CA ALA A 34 -1.62 18.38 -0.38
C ALA A 34 -1.97 18.30 1.12
N ARG A 35 -2.52 17.18 1.58
CA ARG A 35 -2.75 16.90 3.01
C ARG A 35 -1.43 16.79 3.78
N LEU A 36 -0.42 16.14 3.20
CA LEU A 36 0.92 16.08 3.80
C LEU A 36 1.54 17.47 3.91
N SER A 37 1.41 18.30 2.87
CA SER A 37 1.89 19.69 2.92
C SER A 37 1.21 20.47 4.04
N ALA A 38 -0.11 20.33 4.21
CA ALA A 38 -0.83 20.94 5.32
C ALA A 38 -0.41 20.41 6.69
N ALA A 39 0.11 19.19 6.77
CA ALA A 39 0.69 18.57 7.97
C ALA A 39 2.17 18.95 8.20
N GLY A 40 2.72 19.85 7.38
CA GLY A 40 4.07 20.42 7.55
C GLY A 40 5.17 19.72 6.77
N TYR A 41 4.86 18.85 5.80
CA TYR A 41 5.84 18.32 4.86
C TYR A 41 6.09 19.32 3.73
N SER A 42 7.37 19.54 3.41
CA SER A 42 7.75 20.34 2.25
C SER A 42 7.63 19.55 0.94
N ALA A 43 7.62 20.23 -0.19
CA ALA A 43 7.63 19.58 -1.51
C ALA A 43 8.89 18.72 -1.75
N CYS A 44 9.99 19.01 -1.05
CA CYS A 44 11.23 18.24 -1.13
C CYS A 44 11.28 17.05 -0.16
N GLU A 45 10.19 16.75 0.52
CA GLU A 45 10.06 15.63 1.45
C GLU A 45 9.04 14.58 0.99
N VAL A 46 8.26 14.84 -0.08
CA VAL A 46 7.23 13.94 -0.59
C VAL A 46 7.56 13.53 -2.01
N PHE A 47 7.77 12.25 -2.22
CA PHE A 47 8.23 11.66 -3.47
C PHE A 47 7.25 10.60 -3.95
N ALA A 48 7.18 10.41 -5.25
CA ALA A 48 6.45 9.30 -5.86
C ALA A 48 7.16 8.85 -7.13
N VAL A 49 7.15 7.56 -7.40
CA VAL A 49 7.74 6.99 -8.61
C VAL A 49 6.67 6.25 -9.41
N THR A 50 6.74 6.36 -10.74
CA THR A 50 5.99 5.48 -11.63
C THR A 50 6.86 4.27 -11.93
N TRP A 51 6.62 3.18 -11.23
CA TRP A 51 7.40 1.95 -11.33
C TRP A 51 6.89 0.99 -12.42
N LEU A 52 5.69 1.22 -12.96
CA LEU A 52 5.15 0.51 -14.11
C LEU A 52 5.38 1.29 -15.41
N ALA A 53 5.96 0.64 -16.41
CA ALA A 53 6.09 1.22 -17.75
C ALA A 53 4.71 1.56 -18.35
N PRO A 54 4.59 2.59 -19.20
CA PRO A 54 3.31 3.00 -19.81
C PRO A 54 2.57 1.87 -20.52
N ARG A 55 3.30 1.02 -21.25
CA ARG A 55 2.75 -0.15 -21.93
C ARG A 55 2.16 -1.15 -20.94
N GLY A 56 2.82 -1.35 -19.82
CA GLY A 56 2.35 -2.21 -18.76
C GLY A 56 1.06 -1.71 -18.15
N ARG A 57 0.91 -0.42 -17.89
CA ARG A 57 -0.27 0.16 -17.23
C ARG A 57 -1.60 -0.14 -17.93
N SER A 58 -1.60 -0.40 -19.23
CA SER A 58 -2.80 -0.77 -19.97
C SER A 58 -3.16 -2.26 -19.90
N GLN A 59 -2.30 -3.10 -19.34
CA GLN A 59 -2.45 -4.56 -19.36
C GLN A 59 -2.46 -5.13 -17.91
N LYS A 60 -3.50 -4.79 -17.17
CA LYS A 60 -3.62 -5.07 -15.72
C LYS A 60 -3.27 -6.50 -15.31
N LEU A 61 -3.64 -7.50 -16.10
CA LEU A 61 -3.41 -8.90 -15.77
C LEU A 61 -1.97 -9.36 -16.01
N LEU A 62 -1.21 -8.62 -16.81
CA LEU A 62 0.16 -8.98 -17.18
C LEU A 62 1.23 -8.38 -16.28
N HIS A 63 0.82 -7.58 -15.30
CA HIS A 63 1.78 -7.08 -14.32
C HIS A 63 1.97 -8.09 -13.20
N PHE A 64 3.19 -8.29 -12.80
CA PHE A 64 3.51 -9.09 -11.64
C PHE A 64 4.67 -8.47 -10.86
N HIS A 65 4.93 -9.03 -9.71
CA HIS A 65 5.94 -8.54 -8.77
C HIS A 65 7.31 -9.09 -9.17
N ASP A 66 7.78 -8.70 -10.34
CA ASP A 66 9.07 -9.15 -10.82
C ASP A 66 10.22 -8.44 -10.10
N GLU A 67 11.39 -9.03 -10.21
CA GLU A 67 12.61 -8.49 -9.63
C GLU A 67 12.93 -7.10 -10.19
N ALA A 68 12.67 -6.86 -11.47
CA ALA A 68 12.97 -5.59 -12.12
C ALA A 68 12.14 -4.43 -11.52
N ASN A 69 10.85 -4.68 -11.21
CA ASN A 69 10.02 -3.69 -10.53
C ASN A 69 10.48 -3.47 -9.08
N ALA A 70 10.83 -4.52 -8.37
CA ALA A 70 11.36 -4.43 -7.02
C ALA A 70 12.70 -3.69 -6.97
N ASP A 71 13.61 -3.99 -7.90
CA ASP A 71 14.91 -3.33 -8.00
C ASP A 71 14.77 -1.84 -8.37
N LEU A 72 13.85 -1.49 -9.27
CA LEU A 72 13.55 -0.10 -9.60
C LEU A 72 13.06 0.67 -8.36
N VAL A 73 12.12 0.10 -7.62
CA VAL A 73 11.61 0.73 -6.40
C VAL A 73 12.72 0.82 -5.36
N GLY A 74 13.48 -0.24 -5.13
CA GLY A 74 14.61 -0.24 -4.19
C GLY A 74 15.66 0.81 -4.53
N GLY A 75 16.04 0.94 -5.81
CA GLY A 75 16.94 1.98 -6.30
C GLY A 75 16.40 3.38 -6.03
N PHE A 76 15.11 3.62 -6.34
CA PHE A 76 14.48 4.91 -6.07
C PHE A 76 14.47 5.27 -4.58
N LEU A 77 14.21 4.30 -3.69
CA LEU A 77 14.29 4.54 -2.23
C LEU A 77 15.71 4.98 -1.82
N GLY A 78 16.74 4.34 -2.37
CA GLY A 78 18.12 4.72 -2.17
C GLY A 78 18.43 6.13 -2.65
N ASP A 79 17.94 6.52 -3.83
CA ASP A 79 18.11 7.86 -4.39
C ASP A 79 17.42 8.93 -3.54
N VAL A 80 16.22 8.66 -3.03
CA VAL A 80 15.50 9.57 -2.11
C VAL A 80 16.29 9.77 -0.81
N LEU A 81 16.82 8.69 -0.22
CA LEU A 81 17.67 8.80 0.97
C LEU A 81 18.93 9.62 0.71
N ALA A 82 19.59 9.38 -0.42
CA ALA A 82 20.78 10.13 -0.82
C ALA A 82 20.47 11.60 -1.07
N TYR A 83 19.38 11.90 -1.76
CA TYR A 83 18.96 13.27 -2.07
C TYR A 83 18.59 14.06 -0.82
N THR A 84 17.85 13.44 0.10
CA THR A 84 17.37 14.12 1.31
C THR A 84 18.38 14.15 2.44
N GLY A 85 19.38 13.27 2.40
CA GLY A 85 20.28 13.04 3.54
C GLY A 85 19.60 12.36 4.73
N ALA A 86 18.37 11.90 4.59
CA ALA A 86 17.64 11.20 5.65
C ALA A 86 18.24 9.81 5.90
N SER A 87 18.30 9.39 7.17
CA SER A 87 18.73 8.04 7.53
C SER A 87 17.63 7.00 7.30
N GLN A 88 16.37 7.43 7.38
CA GLN A 88 15.18 6.62 7.19
C GLN A 88 14.11 7.42 6.43
N LEU A 89 13.20 6.70 5.80
CA LEU A 89 12.04 7.25 5.11
C LEU A 89 10.74 6.59 5.59
N ASP A 90 9.64 7.22 5.25
CA ASP A 90 8.31 6.66 5.42
C ASP A 90 7.79 6.14 4.07
N LEU A 91 7.12 5.01 4.06
CA LEU A 91 6.53 4.41 2.87
C LEU A 91 5.01 4.39 2.96
N VAL A 92 4.35 4.77 1.89
CA VAL A 92 2.92 4.58 1.68
C VAL A 92 2.73 3.83 0.37
N GLY A 93 2.23 2.63 0.45
CA GLY A 93 1.88 1.83 -0.73
C GLY A 93 0.37 1.70 -0.89
N HIS A 94 -0.09 1.65 -2.13
CA HIS A 94 -1.47 1.33 -2.48
C HIS A 94 -1.53 0.04 -3.30
N SER A 95 -2.44 -0.87 -2.94
CA SER A 95 -2.70 -2.07 -3.73
C SER A 95 -1.41 -2.86 -4.02
N MET A 96 -1.11 -3.16 -5.28
CA MET A 96 0.12 -3.80 -5.74
C MET A 96 1.39 -3.05 -5.31
N GLY A 97 1.33 -1.72 -5.16
CA GLY A 97 2.46 -0.92 -4.65
C GLY A 97 2.88 -1.28 -3.23
N VAL A 98 1.98 -1.83 -2.41
CA VAL A 98 2.32 -2.35 -1.09
C VAL A 98 3.26 -3.55 -1.20
N THR A 99 2.88 -4.52 -2.00
CA THR A 99 3.62 -5.78 -2.11
C THR A 99 4.92 -5.63 -2.90
N VAL A 100 4.94 -4.77 -3.92
CA VAL A 100 6.19 -4.39 -4.60
C VAL A 100 7.14 -3.67 -3.65
N ALA A 101 6.62 -2.78 -2.77
CA ALA A 101 7.45 -2.14 -1.75
C ALA A 101 8.07 -3.16 -0.79
N LEU A 102 7.27 -4.09 -0.28
CA LEU A 102 7.75 -5.12 0.64
C LEU A 102 8.81 -6.02 -0.03
N HIS A 103 8.59 -6.40 -1.29
CA HIS A 103 9.56 -7.15 -2.07
C HIS A 103 10.87 -6.35 -2.30
N ALA A 104 10.76 -5.05 -2.61
CA ALA A 104 11.92 -4.18 -2.77
C ALA A 104 12.73 -4.02 -1.47
N LEU A 105 12.06 -3.91 -0.32
CA LEU A 105 12.71 -3.85 0.98
C LEU A 105 13.47 -5.13 1.32
N GLU A 106 12.89 -6.28 0.98
CA GLU A 106 13.51 -7.59 1.19
C GLU A 106 14.75 -7.75 0.31
N ARG A 107 14.60 -7.57 -1.01
CA ARG A 107 15.69 -7.73 -1.98
C ARG A 107 16.82 -6.75 -1.76
N GLY A 108 16.49 -5.50 -1.47
CA GLY A 108 17.48 -4.43 -1.24
C GLY A 108 18.06 -4.39 0.16
N ALA A 109 17.66 -5.28 1.07
CA ALA A 109 18.00 -5.23 2.50
C ALA A 109 17.75 -3.83 3.11
N LEU A 110 16.63 -3.20 2.72
CA LEU A 110 16.32 -1.80 3.06
C LEU A 110 15.45 -1.62 4.30
N TRP A 111 15.11 -2.71 5.01
CA TRP A 111 14.26 -2.64 6.19
C TRP A 111 14.73 -1.64 7.25
N GLY A 112 16.02 -1.57 7.51
CA GLY A 112 16.59 -0.59 8.46
C GLY A 112 16.48 0.86 8.02
N ARG A 113 16.06 1.10 6.77
CA ARG A 113 15.86 2.43 6.18
C ARG A 113 14.43 2.92 6.22
N VAL A 114 13.51 2.14 6.79
CA VAL A 114 12.09 2.50 6.90
C VAL A 114 11.74 2.80 8.34
N ARG A 115 11.07 3.91 8.59
CA ARG A 115 10.55 4.32 9.89
C ARG A 115 9.07 3.94 10.04
N LYS A 116 8.25 4.30 9.06
CA LYS A 116 6.82 4.01 9.01
C LYS A 116 6.45 3.36 7.68
N PHE A 117 5.59 2.36 7.73
CA PHE A 117 5.05 1.69 6.57
C PHE A 117 3.52 1.69 6.61
N ILE A 118 2.87 2.34 5.65
CA ILE A 118 1.42 2.40 5.53
C ILE A 118 0.98 1.59 4.31
N ALA A 119 0.24 0.53 4.55
CA ALA A 119 -0.34 -0.32 3.51
C ALA A 119 -1.80 0.08 3.26
N ILE A 120 -2.11 0.57 2.07
CA ILE A 120 -3.48 0.93 1.68
C ILE A 120 -4.00 -0.12 0.72
N ALA A 121 -5.05 -0.83 1.12
CA ALA A 121 -5.68 -1.89 0.32
C ALA A 121 -4.64 -2.85 -0.30
N GLY A 122 -3.62 -3.23 0.47
CA GLY A 122 -2.54 -4.11 0.02
C GLY A 122 -2.92 -5.58 0.14
N GLY A 123 -2.57 -6.37 -0.85
CA GLY A 123 -2.86 -7.81 -0.85
C GLY A 123 -1.86 -8.61 0.00
N LEU A 124 -1.74 -8.30 1.29
CA LEU A 124 -0.77 -8.93 2.20
C LEU A 124 -0.97 -10.43 2.37
N ARG A 125 -2.17 -10.91 2.07
CA ARG A 125 -2.58 -12.33 2.15
C ARG A 125 -3.11 -12.87 0.82
N GLY A 126 -2.93 -12.16 -0.28
CA GLY A 126 -3.41 -12.52 -1.61
C GLY A 126 -4.71 -11.83 -2.02
N LEU A 127 -5.25 -12.23 -3.18
CA LEU A 127 -6.39 -11.60 -3.84
C LEU A 127 -7.50 -12.61 -4.09
N GLN A 128 -8.71 -12.34 -3.63
CA GLN A 128 -9.87 -13.17 -3.95
C GLN A 128 -10.24 -13.11 -5.44
N SER A 129 -10.08 -11.95 -6.06
CA SER A 129 -10.31 -11.76 -7.49
C SER A 129 -9.44 -12.65 -8.38
N CYS A 130 -8.39 -13.24 -7.82
CA CYS A 130 -7.51 -14.17 -8.53
C CYS A 130 -7.95 -15.63 -8.51
N ILE A 131 -8.98 -16.00 -7.74
CA ILE A 131 -9.45 -17.39 -7.64
C ILE A 131 -9.68 -18.06 -9.01
N PRO A 132 -10.37 -17.44 -9.99
CA PRO A 132 -10.63 -18.08 -11.27
C PRO A 132 -9.38 -18.26 -12.14
N TRP A 133 -8.29 -17.57 -11.83
CA TRP A 133 -7.10 -17.57 -12.68
C TRP A 133 -6.07 -18.63 -12.32
N GLY A 134 -6.02 -19.04 -11.08
CA GLY A 134 -5.03 -20.02 -10.59
C GLY A 134 -3.63 -19.43 -10.38
N PRO A 135 -2.81 -20.08 -9.54
CA PRO A 135 -1.43 -19.65 -9.32
C PRO A 135 -0.58 -19.85 -10.57
N ALA A 136 0.39 -18.97 -10.78
CA ALA A 136 1.34 -19.03 -11.90
C ALA A 136 0.68 -19.12 -13.29
N ASN A 137 -0.49 -18.50 -13.44
CA ASN A 137 -1.19 -18.47 -14.71
C ASN A 137 -0.57 -17.42 -15.66
N PRO A 138 -0.05 -17.80 -16.84
CA PRO A 138 0.56 -16.85 -17.76
C PRO A 138 -0.41 -15.84 -18.35
N LEU A 139 -1.73 -16.08 -18.26
CA LEU A 139 -2.76 -15.14 -18.69
C LEU A 139 -3.10 -14.09 -17.64
N ALA A 140 -2.74 -14.33 -16.39
CA ALA A 140 -2.98 -13.42 -15.27
C ALA A 140 -1.80 -13.42 -14.28
N PRO A 141 -0.60 -13.02 -14.71
CA PRO A 141 0.59 -13.01 -13.84
C PRO A 141 0.42 -12.15 -12.58
N VAL A 142 -0.44 -11.15 -12.62
CA VAL A 142 -0.77 -10.33 -11.45
C VAL A 142 -1.36 -11.15 -10.28
N CYS A 143 -1.90 -12.32 -10.56
CA CYS A 143 -2.52 -13.19 -9.57
C CYS A 143 -1.56 -14.18 -8.91
N GLY A 144 -0.31 -14.19 -9.27
CA GLY A 144 0.66 -15.09 -8.66
C GLY A 144 2.01 -15.00 -9.32
N SER A 145 2.99 -15.63 -8.71
CA SER A 145 4.30 -15.77 -9.32
C SER A 145 4.19 -16.63 -10.58
N GLN A 146 4.83 -16.19 -11.63
CA GLN A 146 5.05 -17.00 -12.83
C GLN A 146 6.05 -18.12 -12.58
N ASN A 147 6.80 -18.03 -11.52
CA ASN A 147 7.71 -19.03 -11.05
C ASN A 147 7.14 -19.69 -9.79
N LEU A 148 6.78 -20.95 -9.87
CA LEU A 148 6.28 -21.71 -8.72
C LEU A 148 7.29 -21.78 -7.56
N LEU A 149 8.55 -21.47 -7.82
CA LEU A 149 9.60 -21.42 -6.82
C LEU A 149 9.67 -20.06 -6.13
N ASP A 150 9.16 -19.01 -6.75
CA ASP A 150 9.07 -17.66 -6.18
C ASP A 150 7.70 -17.47 -5.55
N ALA A 151 7.56 -18.01 -4.37
CA ALA A 151 6.31 -18.05 -3.66
C ALA A 151 6.05 -16.81 -2.78
N ASP A 152 6.98 -15.87 -2.76
CA ASP A 152 6.87 -14.66 -1.92
C ASP A 152 6.00 -13.58 -2.57
N VAL A 153 5.55 -13.88 -3.79
CA VAL A 153 4.82 -12.93 -4.56
C VAL A 153 3.37 -13.25 -4.53
N PHE A 154 2.40 -12.95 -4.46
CA PHE A 154 0.98 -13.15 -4.47
C PHE A 154 0.48 -14.57 -4.58
N GLY A 155 -0.47 -14.87 -3.84
CA GLY A 155 -1.28 -16.06 -3.96
C GLY A 155 -2.76 -15.73 -4.01
N PHE A 156 -3.56 -16.76 -3.94
CA PHE A 156 -4.98 -16.63 -3.81
C PHE A 156 -5.39 -16.57 -2.36
N TYR A 157 -6.22 -15.66 -2.01
CA TYR A 157 -6.94 -15.71 -0.76
C TYR A 157 -8.29 -16.39 -1.00
N PRO A 158 -8.72 -17.34 -0.17
CA PRO A 158 -8.05 -18.06 0.92
C PRO A 158 -7.37 -19.37 0.48
N PHE A 159 -7.43 -19.74 -0.80
CA PHE A 159 -6.96 -21.02 -1.30
C PHE A 159 -5.58 -21.00 -1.89
N TYR A 160 -4.50 -20.96 -1.12
CA TYR A 160 -3.48 -20.44 -1.69
C TYR A 160 -2.22 -20.88 -1.20
N ASN A 161 -1.24 -20.35 -1.77
CA ASN A 161 0.12 -20.64 -1.42
C ASN A 161 0.31 -20.69 0.11
N PRO A 162 0.62 -21.87 0.69
CA PRO A 162 0.80 -21.98 2.13
C PRO A 162 1.80 -21.01 2.73
N ARG A 163 2.74 -20.50 1.92
CA ARG A 163 3.68 -19.50 2.37
C ARG A 163 3.03 -18.16 2.67
N MET A 164 2.02 -17.74 1.91
CA MET A 164 1.33 -16.50 2.24
C MET A 164 0.41 -16.66 3.43
N GLU A 165 -0.20 -17.83 3.61
CA GLU A 165 -0.90 -18.17 4.84
C GLU A 165 0.07 -18.27 6.03
N ALA A 166 1.22 -18.89 5.83
CA ALA A 166 2.18 -19.16 6.88
C ALA A 166 3.06 -17.97 7.26
N GLY A 167 3.29 -17.07 6.34
CA GLY A 167 4.20 -15.96 6.52
C GLY A 167 3.79 -14.80 5.61
N GLY A 168 3.96 -14.98 4.33
CA GLY A 168 3.69 -13.95 3.34
C GLY A 168 4.25 -12.61 3.77
N PHE A 169 3.53 -11.55 3.46
CA PHE A 169 3.87 -10.21 3.92
C PHE A 169 3.15 -9.79 5.21
N ARG A 170 2.21 -10.58 5.69
CA ARG A 170 1.36 -10.21 6.85
C ARG A 170 2.13 -10.19 8.16
N ASP A 171 3.18 -11.01 8.29
CA ASP A 171 3.99 -11.17 9.51
C ASP A 171 5.19 -10.22 9.60
N ARG A 172 5.40 -9.38 8.58
CA ARG A 172 6.53 -8.44 8.54
C ARG A 172 6.65 -7.51 9.74
N PRO A 173 5.54 -7.04 10.37
CA PRO A 173 5.66 -6.27 11.60
C PRO A 173 6.42 -7.00 12.72
N ALA A 174 6.16 -8.27 12.95
CA ALA A 174 6.85 -9.05 13.97
C ALA A 174 8.35 -9.26 13.65
N GLN A 175 8.69 -9.34 12.36
CA GLN A 175 10.08 -9.51 11.91
C GLN A 175 10.88 -8.20 11.96
N HIS A 176 10.21 -7.04 11.89
CA HIS A 176 10.85 -5.72 11.84
C HIS A 176 10.32 -4.79 12.94
N PRO A 177 10.61 -5.07 14.22
CA PRO A 177 10.02 -4.35 15.37
C PRO A 177 10.40 -2.85 15.42
N GLY A 178 11.43 -2.42 14.68
CA GLY A 178 11.85 -1.02 14.60
C GLY A 178 11.00 -0.16 13.67
N ILE A 179 10.07 -0.76 12.89
CA ILE A 179 9.22 -0.07 11.93
C ILE A 179 7.81 0.01 12.49
N GLN A 180 7.17 1.18 12.37
CA GLN A 180 5.75 1.33 12.68
C GLN A 180 4.91 0.95 11.46
N PHE A 181 4.09 -0.07 11.58
CA PHE A 181 3.19 -0.51 10.51
C PHE A 181 1.77 -0.02 10.74
N SER A 182 1.09 0.33 9.66
CA SER A 182 -0.34 0.61 9.67
C SER A 182 -0.97 0.12 8.37
N SER A 183 -2.26 -0.24 8.42
CA SER A 183 -3.03 -0.57 7.23
C SER A 183 -4.32 0.24 7.16
N ILE A 184 -4.74 0.54 5.93
CA ILE A 184 -6.04 1.12 5.59
C ILE A 184 -6.69 0.19 4.59
N ARG A 185 -7.89 -0.30 4.86
CA ARG A 185 -8.63 -1.18 3.95
C ARG A 185 -9.98 -0.58 3.58
N ALA A 186 -10.47 -0.91 2.40
CA ALA A 186 -11.81 -0.51 1.96
C ALA A 186 -12.91 -1.46 2.48
N GLY A 187 -12.55 -2.50 3.22
CA GLY A 187 -13.49 -3.45 3.83
C GLY A 187 -14.45 -4.07 2.81
N ALA A 188 -15.75 -3.98 3.10
CA ALA A 188 -16.80 -4.52 2.24
C ALA A 188 -16.92 -3.81 0.87
N SER A 189 -16.30 -2.64 0.73
CA SER A 189 -16.28 -1.88 -0.54
C SER A 189 -15.09 -2.19 -1.42
N ASP A 190 -14.21 -3.12 -1.02
CA ASP A 190 -13.04 -3.50 -1.82
C ASP A 190 -13.42 -4.55 -2.87
N GLU A 191 -13.56 -4.11 -4.11
CA GLU A 191 -13.92 -4.93 -5.25
C GLU A 191 -12.75 -5.75 -5.82
N ILE A 192 -11.53 -5.46 -5.38
CA ILE A 192 -10.31 -6.10 -5.87
C ILE A 192 -9.79 -7.17 -4.90
N LEU A 193 -9.60 -6.81 -3.66
CA LEU A 193 -9.06 -7.74 -2.67
C LEU A 193 -10.09 -8.80 -2.30
N CYS A 194 -11.11 -8.41 -1.65
CA CYS A 194 -12.39 -9.11 -1.42
C CYS A 194 -13.27 -8.27 -0.51
N PRO A 195 -14.58 -8.31 -0.68
CA PRO A 195 -15.48 -7.64 0.26
C PRO A 195 -15.32 -8.20 1.68
N GLY A 196 -14.86 -7.36 2.60
CA GLY A 196 -14.77 -7.68 4.02
C GLY A 196 -13.71 -8.69 4.43
N CYS A 197 -12.76 -9.04 3.57
CA CYS A 197 -11.72 -9.99 3.92
C CYS A 197 -10.50 -9.34 4.60
N ASP A 198 -9.69 -10.19 5.22
CA ASP A 198 -8.50 -9.78 5.97
C ASP A 198 -7.25 -9.62 5.10
N SER A 199 -7.39 -9.67 3.76
CA SER A 199 -6.25 -9.64 2.85
C SER A 199 -5.33 -8.43 3.05
N ALA A 200 -5.89 -7.29 3.44
CA ALA A 200 -5.13 -6.06 3.67
C ALA A 200 -4.64 -5.90 5.12
N LEU A 201 -4.77 -6.91 5.97
CA LEU A 201 -4.35 -6.83 7.36
C LEU A 201 -2.99 -7.48 7.61
N PHE A 202 -2.16 -6.81 8.38
CA PHE A 202 -1.00 -7.41 9.03
C PHE A 202 -1.43 -8.34 10.17
N ASP A 203 -0.57 -9.28 10.52
CA ASP A 203 -0.73 -10.02 11.77
C ASP A 203 -0.52 -9.08 12.97
N PRO A 204 -1.19 -9.34 14.09
CA PRO A 204 -1.01 -8.52 15.27
C PRO A 204 0.45 -8.53 15.76
N ALA A 205 0.99 -7.33 15.96
CA ALA A 205 2.32 -7.14 16.54
C ALA A 205 2.36 -5.80 17.30
N PRO A 206 3.25 -5.62 18.29
CA PRO A 206 3.31 -4.40 19.10
C PRO A 206 3.58 -3.11 18.30
N ASN A 207 4.20 -3.23 17.14
CA ASN A 207 4.52 -2.13 16.24
C ASN A 207 3.47 -1.92 15.13
N VAL A 208 2.35 -2.63 15.15
CA VAL A 208 1.18 -2.34 14.31
C VAL A 208 0.35 -1.28 15.01
N ARG A 209 0.43 -0.04 14.54
CA ARG A 209 -0.15 1.14 15.20
C ARG A 209 -1.64 1.30 14.90
N ALA A 210 -2.04 1.02 13.67
CA ALA A 210 -3.44 1.12 13.25
C ALA A 210 -3.75 0.13 12.12
N GLN A 211 -4.93 -0.46 12.18
CA GLN A 211 -5.52 -1.23 11.09
C GLN A 211 -6.95 -0.73 10.91
N LEU A 212 -7.15 0.09 9.88
CA LEU A 212 -8.35 0.91 9.75
C LEU A 212 -9.21 0.42 8.59
N ASP A 213 -10.49 0.25 8.85
CA ASP A 213 -11.50 -0.06 7.84
C ASP A 213 -12.29 1.20 7.51
N VAL A 214 -12.12 1.72 6.31
CA VAL A 214 -12.82 2.91 5.83
C VAL A 214 -14.04 2.56 4.97
N GLY A 215 -14.23 1.29 4.64
CA GLY A 215 -15.37 0.76 3.90
C GLY A 215 -16.50 0.23 4.78
N VAL A 216 -16.46 0.45 6.10
CA VAL A 216 -17.46 -0.09 7.04
C VAL A 216 -18.86 0.38 6.69
N GLY A 217 -19.77 -0.59 6.51
CA GLY A 217 -21.17 -0.35 6.20
C GLY A 217 -21.44 0.14 4.78
N THR A 218 -20.45 0.08 3.89
CA THR A 218 -20.59 0.42 2.48
C THR A 218 -20.54 -0.86 1.66
N PRO A 219 -21.50 -1.14 0.79
CA PRO A 219 -21.45 -2.30 -0.09
C PRO A 219 -20.31 -2.17 -1.10
N ALA A 220 -19.73 -3.29 -1.49
CA ALA A 220 -18.82 -3.34 -2.62
C ALA A 220 -19.63 -3.09 -3.89
N GLU A 221 -19.18 -2.18 -4.70
CA GLU A 221 -19.70 -1.95 -6.05
C GLU A 221 -18.57 -2.22 -7.02
N GLY A 222 -18.82 -2.92 -8.09
CA GLY A 222 -17.80 -3.41 -9.03
C GLY A 222 -17.12 -2.32 -9.86
N ASP A 223 -17.28 -1.06 -9.50
CA ASP A 223 -16.68 0.08 -10.16
C ASP A 223 -15.60 0.72 -9.29
N HIS A 224 -14.40 0.85 -9.83
CA HIS A 224 -13.27 1.51 -9.18
C HIS A 224 -13.53 2.99 -8.84
N ASP A 225 -14.41 3.64 -9.58
CA ASP A 225 -14.80 5.03 -9.35
C ASP A 225 -16.15 5.17 -8.61
N ASP A 226 -16.56 4.09 -7.95
CA ASP A 226 -17.79 4.04 -7.18
C ASP A 226 -17.98 5.29 -6.31
N THR A 227 -19.18 5.88 -6.42
CA THR A 227 -19.56 7.08 -5.67
C THR A 227 -20.33 6.77 -4.39
N SER A 228 -20.81 5.54 -4.21
CA SER A 228 -21.64 5.15 -3.07
C SER A 228 -20.85 4.71 -1.85
N GLY A 229 -19.55 4.41 -2.00
CA GLY A 229 -18.70 3.93 -0.92
C GLY A 229 -17.24 4.25 -1.11
N VAL A 230 -16.40 3.66 -0.27
CA VAL A 230 -14.94 3.73 -0.41
C VAL A 230 -14.47 2.41 -1.01
N GLY A 231 -14.36 2.37 -2.33
CA GLY A 231 -13.82 1.24 -3.08
C GLY A 231 -12.30 1.18 -3.03
N HIS A 232 -11.74 0.22 -3.74
CA HIS A 232 -10.30 -0.05 -3.74
C HIS A 232 -9.43 1.18 -4.06
N ILE A 233 -9.76 1.92 -5.11
CA ILE A 233 -9.04 3.13 -5.51
C ILE A 233 -9.30 4.28 -4.54
N ARG A 234 -10.54 4.42 -4.05
CA ARG A 234 -10.94 5.48 -3.14
C ARG A 234 -10.28 5.32 -1.77
N ALA A 235 -9.98 4.09 -1.34
CA ALA A 235 -9.22 3.86 -0.11
C ALA A 235 -7.87 4.59 -0.11
N ARG A 236 -7.23 4.75 -1.26
CA ARG A 236 -6.03 5.60 -1.41
C ARG A 236 -6.39 7.08 -1.52
N ARG A 237 -7.35 7.38 -2.39
CA ARG A 237 -7.67 8.74 -2.82
C ARG A 237 -8.34 9.56 -1.72
N ASP A 238 -9.28 8.95 -0.98
CA ASP A 238 -10.13 9.65 -0.03
C ASP A 238 -9.58 9.67 1.41
N THR A 239 -8.54 8.88 1.69
CA THR A 239 -7.96 8.77 3.04
C THR A 239 -6.74 9.65 3.30
N GLY A 240 -6.51 10.66 2.49
CA GLY A 240 -5.32 11.53 2.60
C GLY A 240 -5.15 12.16 3.99
N VAL A 241 -6.24 12.45 4.71
CA VAL A 241 -6.19 12.95 6.08
C VAL A 241 -5.69 11.89 7.06
N ILE A 242 -6.12 10.65 6.89
CA ILE A 242 -5.66 9.52 7.71
C ILE A 242 -4.16 9.26 7.43
N GLN A 243 -3.76 9.26 6.16
CA GLN A 243 -2.36 9.10 5.77
C GLN A 243 -1.48 10.18 6.40
N ALA A 244 -1.92 11.45 6.37
CA ALA A 244 -1.21 12.54 7.01
C ALA A 244 -1.11 12.37 8.54
N ASN A 245 -2.17 11.94 9.21
CA ASN A 245 -2.15 11.67 10.64
C ASN A 245 -1.19 10.53 11.01
N LEU A 246 -1.22 9.42 10.27
CA LEU A 246 -0.32 8.28 10.49
C LEU A 246 1.15 8.66 10.31
N LEU A 247 1.46 9.53 9.35
CA LEU A 247 2.82 9.96 9.05
C LEU A 247 3.33 11.02 10.02
N SER A 248 2.49 12.02 10.36
CA SER A 248 2.91 13.20 11.12
C SER A 248 2.77 13.07 12.64
N SER A 249 2.06 12.06 13.13
CA SER A 249 1.81 11.86 14.56
C SER A 249 2.06 10.41 15.00
N ASP A 250 2.01 10.16 16.28
CA ASP A 250 2.07 8.83 16.88
C ASP A 250 0.68 8.32 17.26
N CYS A 251 -0.33 8.65 16.45
CA CYS A 251 -1.68 8.17 16.67
C CYS A 251 -1.78 6.64 16.61
N GLU A 252 -2.76 6.08 17.30
CA GLU A 252 -3.04 4.65 17.33
C GLU A 252 -4.51 4.36 17.05
N GLY A 253 -4.76 3.28 16.32
CA GLY A 253 -6.11 2.81 16.01
C GLY A 253 -6.99 3.94 15.45
N ALA A 254 -8.24 3.99 15.91
CA ALA A 254 -9.23 4.95 15.44
C ALA A 254 -8.87 6.43 15.69
N ALA A 255 -7.93 6.74 16.58
CA ALA A 255 -7.48 8.13 16.78
C ALA A 255 -6.82 8.70 15.51
N CYS A 256 -6.28 7.84 14.63
CA CYS A 256 -5.71 8.25 13.35
C CYS A 256 -6.75 8.72 12.34
N CYS A 257 -8.03 8.46 12.58
CA CYS A 257 -9.13 8.92 11.73
C CYS A 257 -9.59 10.36 12.02
N LYS A 258 -8.95 11.05 12.96
CA LYS A 258 -9.35 12.41 13.32
C LYS A 258 -9.37 13.31 12.09
N GLY A 259 -10.51 13.99 11.87
CA GLY A 259 -10.72 14.86 10.71
C GLY A 259 -11.10 14.13 9.40
N TYR A 260 -11.15 12.82 9.40
CA TYR A 260 -11.70 12.06 8.28
C TYR A 260 -13.23 12.14 8.29
N ALA A 261 -13.82 12.52 7.15
CA ALA A 261 -15.26 12.75 7.05
C ALA A 261 -16.08 11.45 6.88
N GLY A 262 -15.43 10.38 6.43
CA GLY A 262 -16.05 9.07 6.23
C GLY A 262 -16.10 8.21 7.50
N ARG A 263 -16.66 7.02 7.38
CA ARG A 263 -16.62 6.02 8.44
C ARG A 263 -15.24 5.45 8.56
N CYS A 264 -14.80 5.22 9.77
CA CYS A 264 -13.51 4.65 10.07
C CYS A 264 -13.67 3.67 11.24
N GLY A 265 -13.56 2.39 10.94
CA GLY A 265 -13.66 1.26 11.87
C GLY A 265 -12.31 0.62 12.16
N ARG A 266 -12.33 -0.43 13.01
CA ARG A 266 -11.19 -1.33 13.26
C ARG A 266 -11.33 -2.60 12.45
#